data_d25f2cbb13758978b13d2620b5b4b13d
#
_entry.id   d25f2cbb13758978b13d2620b5b4b13d
#
_cell.length_a   1.000
_cell.length_b   1.000
_cell.length_c   1.000
_cell.angle_alpha   90.00
_cell.angle_beta   90.00
_cell.angle_gamma   90.00
#
_symmetry.space_group_name_H-M   'P 1'
#
loop_
_entity.id
_entity.type
_entity.pdbx_description
1 polymer ?
#
loop_
_entity_poly.entity_id
_entity_poly.type
_entity_poly.pdbx_seq_one_letter_code
_entity_poly.pdbx_strand_id
1 'polypeptide(L)'
;MVIKKRTDKGFANNINTQTPLFTTQKDGSMKSVQPLVKSDQVQVCATCHARRSQLNDRSDPHSFLQDFRGSLLTPELYHVDGQVWDENYVWGSFLQSKMFNAGVTCSNCHNPHSGKLKLPGNQTCTQCHSEVDFDTPEHHGHKLESEGSQCVDCHMPATTYMQVDARRDHSFRVPRPDLTLKTNAPNACNSCHEDKTPQWAVKQIRNWHPNSAHLGKEHFSQAFHVADNGLPNASAMLTKIVQDKSFPDIIRASALSRLASSPDNNAVVAIARSVKDPEPLKRQAAIEAAMPFDINQRWRMLNPLLDDTHLPIRAEAARALAPMLMEAFPSGLNEPDSERLNKALNEYKQTQLYQAERGYAHTNLGNLALTLQKPEEAKTHYLQAISIEPIFAPAYVNLADLYRNQGNEEAAQKTLKQGLAVNNESADLHYALAMSLIRTKQKRGCVRSLKKCR
;
A
#
# COMPACT_ATOMS: atom_id res chain seq x y z
N MET A 1 -38.38 -5.78 27.28
CA MET A 1 -37.07 -5.58 26.62
C MET A 1 -36.65 -4.14 26.89
N VAL A 2 -35.76 -3.90 27.85
CA VAL A 2 -35.34 -2.55 28.20
C VAL A 2 -34.28 -2.15 27.20
N ILE A 3 -34.61 -1.22 26.29
CA ILE A 3 -33.65 -0.61 25.39
C ILE A 3 -32.72 0.25 26.28
N LYS A 4 -31.53 -0.25 26.59
CA LYS A 4 -30.48 0.57 27.19
C LYS A 4 -30.27 1.79 26.27
N LYS A 5 -30.50 3.00 26.79
CA LYS A 5 -30.16 4.23 26.09
C LYS A 5 -28.68 4.19 25.71
N ARG A 6 -28.39 4.04 24.43
CA ARG A 6 -27.02 4.12 23.91
C ARG A 6 -26.54 5.54 24.10
N THR A 7 -25.46 5.71 24.84
CA THR A 7 -24.81 7.04 25.07
C THR A 7 -23.98 7.46 23.86
N ASP A 8 -23.72 6.55 22.93
CA ASP A 8 -22.87 6.72 21.74
C ASP A 8 -23.61 7.33 20.52
N LYS A 9 -24.86 7.76 20.68
CA LYS A 9 -25.70 8.35 19.61
C LYS A 9 -25.74 7.52 18.31
N GLY A 10 -25.56 6.21 18.42
CA GLY A 10 -25.56 5.30 17.27
C GLY A 10 -24.16 4.96 16.71
N PHE A 11 -23.10 5.58 17.19
CA PHE A 11 -21.73 5.16 16.89
C PHE A 11 -21.33 4.02 17.80
N ALA A 12 -20.82 2.94 17.23
CA ALA A 12 -20.25 1.82 18.00
C ALA A 12 -18.99 2.22 18.77
N ASN A 13 -18.38 3.35 18.40
CA ASN A 13 -17.11 3.83 18.91
C ASN A 13 -17.22 5.25 19.43
N ASN A 14 -16.64 5.51 20.59
CA ASN A 14 -16.43 6.85 21.11
C ASN A 14 -15.25 7.47 20.34
N ILE A 15 -15.56 8.23 19.30
CA ILE A 15 -14.55 9.02 18.60
C ILE A 15 -14.19 10.21 19.47
N ASN A 16 -12.97 10.23 20.01
CA ASN A 16 -12.48 11.42 20.70
C ASN A 16 -12.32 12.56 19.68
N THR A 17 -13.22 13.53 19.74
CA THR A 17 -13.25 14.69 18.84
C THR A 17 -12.54 15.91 19.42
N GLN A 18 -11.78 15.76 20.51
CA GLN A 18 -11.00 16.87 21.05
C GLN A 18 -9.99 17.32 20.01
N THR A 19 -10.12 18.56 19.59
CA THR A 19 -9.17 19.20 18.68
C THR A 19 -7.92 19.53 19.46
N PRO A 20 -6.75 18.96 19.11
CA PRO A 20 -5.52 19.36 19.77
C PRO A 20 -5.27 20.84 19.50
N LEU A 21 -4.86 21.57 20.53
CA LEU A 21 -4.43 22.96 20.41
C LEU A 21 -2.99 22.99 19.90
N PHE A 22 -2.75 23.77 18.86
CA PHE A 22 -1.42 23.98 18.30
C PHE A 22 -0.96 25.41 18.53
N THR A 23 0.35 25.60 18.72
CA THR A 23 1.00 26.93 18.75
C THR A 23 2.01 27.01 17.61
N THR A 24 2.07 28.18 16.98
CA THR A 24 3.08 28.51 15.99
C THR A 24 4.44 28.67 16.67
N GLN A 25 5.46 27.99 16.17
CA GLN A 25 6.85 28.12 16.59
C GLN A 25 7.51 29.29 15.86
N LYS A 26 8.68 29.74 16.31
CA LYS A 26 9.45 30.81 15.65
C LYS A 26 9.84 30.55 14.20
N ASP A 27 9.88 29.28 13.81
CA ASP A 27 10.18 28.84 12.44
C ASP A 27 8.91 28.64 11.58
N GLY A 28 7.74 29.07 12.06
CA GLY A 28 6.44 28.91 11.40
C GLY A 28 5.86 27.50 11.52
N SER A 29 6.55 26.53 12.10
CA SER A 29 6.01 25.19 12.32
C SER A 29 4.98 25.18 13.44
N MET A 30 4.04 24.23 13.37
CA MET A 30 3.01 24.05 14.38
C MET A 30 3.42 22.97 15.39
N LYS A 31 3.29 23.25 16.68
CA LYS A 31 3.55 22.30 17.76
C LYS A 31 2.33 22.16 18.64
N SER A 32 1.96 20.93 18.99
CA SER A 32 0.86 20.68 19.94
C SER A 32 1.21 21.22 21.32
N VAL A 33 0.25 21.91 21.94
CA VAL A 33 0.36 22.49 23.30
C VAL A 33 0.28 21.41 24.37
N GLN A 34 -0.42 20.30 24.08
CA GLN A 34 -0.60 19.18 25.00
C GLN A 34 0.01 17.91 24.41
N PRO A 35 0.46 16.97 25.26
CA PRO A 35 0.86 15.66 24.77
C PRO A 35 -0.26 15.05 23.93
N LEU A 36 0.08 14.58 22.73
CA LEU A 36 -0.88 13.96 21.84
C LEU A 36 -1.41 12.68 22.47
N VAL A 37 -2.69 12.67 22.79
CA VAL A 37 -3.40 11.41 23.05
C VAL A 37 -3.55 10.72 21.70
N LYS A 38 -3.00 9.51 21.55
CA LYS A 38 -3.24 8.69 20.35
C LYS A 38 -4.75 8.57 20.16
N SER A 39 -5.27 9.21 19.15
CA SER A 39 -6.68 9.10 18.80
C SER A 39 -6.86 7.89 17.89
N ASP A 40 -7.74 6.98 18.26
CA ASP A 40 -8.14 5.83 17.45
C ASP A 40 -8.99 6.24 16.25
N GLN A 41 -9.31 7.52 16.10
CA GLN A 41 -10.18 8.04 15.06
C GLN A 41 -9.71 7.67 13.65
N VAL A 42 -8.40 7.78 13.39
CA VAL A 42 -7.83 7.44 12.07
C VAL A 42 -8.01 5.94 11.78
N GLN A 43 -7.92 5.09 12.80
CA GLN A 43 -8.16 3.65 12.68
C GLN A 43 -9.63 3.35 12.38
N VAL A 44 -10.55 4.08 13.03
CA VAL A 44 -12.00 3.97 12.75
C VAL A 44 -12.31 4.39 11.31
N CYS A 45 -11.81 5.51 10.85
CA CYS A 45 -12.04 6.03 9.50
C CYS A 45 -11.39 5.13 8.42
N ALA A 46 -10.25 4.52 8.72
CA ALA A 46 -9.52 3.63 7.81
C ALA A 46 -10.36 2.46 7.32
N THR A 47 -11.31 1.98 8.13
CA THR A 47 -12.19 0.85 7.72
C THR A 47 -12.96 1.10 6.42
N CYS A 48 -13.24 2.37 6.10
CA CYS A 48 -13.86 2.79 4.85
C CYS A 48 -12.91 3.59 3.95
N HIS A 49 -11.97 4.35 4.53
CA HIS A 49 -11.11 5.30 3.82
C HIS A 49 -9.66 4.80 3.61
N ALA A 50 -9.43 3.48 3.64
CA ALA A 50 -8.17 2.85 3.27
C ALA A 50 -8.32 1.92 2.06
N ARG A 51 -7.29 1.82 1.22
CA ARG A 51 -7.13 0.68 0.31
C ARG A 51 -6.74 -0.52 1.16
N ARG A 52 -7.61 -1.53 1.21
CA ARG A 52 -7.49 -2.60 2.20
C ARG A 52 -8.19 -3.89 1.78
N SER A 53 -7.83 -5.00 2.43
CA SER A 53 -8.63 -6.22 2.44
C SER A 53 -9.14 -6.46 3.85
N GLN A 54 -10.45 -6.70 3.99
CA GLN A 54 -11.04 -7.14 5.26
C GLN A 54 -10.85 -8.65 5.38
N LEU A 55 -10.38 -9.14 6.51
CA LEU A 55 -10.01 -10.54 6.72
C LEU A 55 -10.91 -11.25 7.73
N ASN A 56 -11.67 -10.50 8.50
CA ASN A 56 -12.58 -11.01 9.52
C ASN A 56 -13.67 -9.98 9.82
N ASP A 57 -14.71 -10.39 10.54
CA ASP A 57 -15.59 -9.45 11.22
C ASP A 57 -14.78 -8.60 12.19
N ARG A 58 -15.21 -7.35 12.34
CA ARG A 58 -14.48 -6.38 13.13
C ARG A 58 -14.46 -6.78 14.60
N SER A 59 -13.31 -7.26 15.08
CA SER A 59 -13.10 -7.72 16.46
C SER A 59 -12.83 -6.56 17.42
N ASP A 60 -12.03 -5.58 16.98
CA ASP A 60 -11.71 -4.36 17.71
C ASP A 60 -12.04 -3.11 16.89
N PRO A 61 -13.04 -2.31 17.30
CA PRO A 61 -13.40 -1.10 16.59
C PRO A 61 -12.32 -0.01 16.63
N HIS A 62 -11.36 -0.09 17.52
CA HIS A 62 -10.28 0.89 17.71
C HIS A 62 -8.98 0.50 16.99
N SER A 63 -8.92 -0.69 16.41
CA SER A 63 -7.74 -1.18 15.70
C SER A 63 -8.09 -1.65 14.29
N PHE A 64 -7.79 -0.80 13.29
CA PHE A 64 -7.98 -1.16 11.88
C PHE A 64 -7.12 -2.36 11.48
N LEU A 65 -5.83 -2.35 11.84
CA LEU A 65 -4.88 -3.38 11.44
C LEU A 65 -5.06 -4.72 12.15
N GLN A 66 -6.04 -4.85 13.08
CA GLN A 66 -6.37 -6.11 13.73
C GLN A 66 -7.09 -7.07 12.76
N ASP A 67 -8.00 -6.53 11.95
CA ASP A 67 -8.88 -7.32 11.08
C ASP A 67 -8.76 -6.95 9.60
N PHE A 68 -7.98 -5.92 9.29
CA PHE A 68 -7.76 -5.44 7.92
C PHE A 68 -6.28 -5.43 7.58
N ARG A 69 -5.98 -5.87 6.37
CA ARG A 69 -4.66 -5.66 5.75
C ARG A 69 -4.70 -4.35 4.97
N GLY A 70 -4.01 -3.32 5.46
CA GLY A 70 -3.82 -2.05 4.76
C GLY A 70 -2.76 -2.15 3.68
N SER A 71 -2.95 -1.43 2.57
CA SER A 71 -1.94 -1.33 1.50
C SER A 71 -0.79 -0.41 1.91
N LEU A 72 0.42 -0.80 1.56
CA LEU A 72 1.61 0.05 1.62
C LEU A 72 1.68 0.98 0.39
N LEU A 73 2.71 1.84 0.33
CA LEU A 73 2.94 2.72 -0.81
C LEU A 73 3.61 1.94 -1.95
N THR A 74 2.83 1.08 -2.62
CA THR A 74 3.32 0.25 -3.73
C THR A 74 3.30 1.03 -5.05
N PRO A 75 4.11 0.64 -6.05
CA PRO A 75 4.19 1.32 -7.36
C PRO A 75 2.86 1.34 -8.12
N GLU A 76 1.98 0.36 -7.89
CA GLU A 76 0.66 0.27 -8.54
C GLU A 76 -0.32 1.32 -7.99
N LEU A 77 -0.08 1.82 -6.78
CA LEU A 77 -1.00 2.73 -6.08
C LEU A 77 -0.45 4.14 -5.90
N TYR A 78 0.88 4.29 -5.89
CA TYR A 78 1.55 5.56 -5.58
C TYR A 78 2.71 5.84 -6.50
N HIS A 79 2.92 7.10 -6.83
CA HIS A 79 4.18 7.56 -7.39
C HIS A 79 5.34 7.32 -6.39
N VAL A 80 6.55 7.26 -6.89
CA VAL A 80 7.74 6.99 -6.06
C VAL A 80 7.97 8.01 -4.93
N ASP A 81 7.41 9.19 -5.03
CA ASP A 81 7.44 10.20 -3.98
C ASP A 81 6.25 10.10 -3.00
N GLY A 82 5.38 9.10 -3.19
CA GLY A 82 4.22 8.79 -2.37
C GLY A 82 2.96 9.60 -2.72
N GLN A 83 2.95 10.40 -3.81
CA GLN A 83 1.72 10.95 -4.34
C GLN A 83 0.81 9.82 -4.85
N VAL A 84 -0.49 10.04 -4.74
CA VAL A 84 -1.48 9.06 -5.21
C VAL A 84 -1.40 8.93 -6.73
N TRP A 85 -1.32 7.68 -7.22
CA TRP A 85 -1.26 7.35 -8.64
C TRP A 85 -2.56 6.75 -9.15
N ASP A 86 -3.01 5.64 -8.54
CA ASP A 86 -4.22 4.93 -8.96
C ASP A 86 -5.31 5.02 -7.89
N GLU A 87 -6.45 4.36 -8.12
CA GLU A 87 -7.59 4.40 -7.21
C GLU A 87 -7.20 3.96 -5.80
N ASN A 88 -7.09 4.96 -4.95
CA ASN A 88 -6.60 4.87 -3.60
C ASN A 88 -7.45 5.74 -2.69
N TYR A 89 -7.49 5.39 -1.42
CA TYR A 89 -8.18 6.18 -0.42
C TYR A 89 -7.17 7.01 0.39
N VAL A 90 -7.68 7.90 1.23
CA VAL A 90 -6.87 8.93 1.88
C VAL A 90 -5.98 8.41 3.03
N TRP A 91 -6.23 7.23 3.57
CA TRP A 91 -5.51 6.72 4.74
C TRP A 91 -3.99 6.62 4.52
N GLY A 92 -3.56 5.96 3.45
CA GLY A 92 -2.14 5.80 3.16
C GLY A 92 -1.42 7.12 2.86
N SER A 93 -2.10 8.07 2.19
CA SER A 93 -1.59 9.43 1.99
C SER A 93 -1.45 10.16 3.32
N PHE A 94 -2.50 10.12 4.16
CA PHE A 94 -2.53 10.83 5.44
C PHE A 94 -1.44 10.36 6.40
N LEU A 95 -1.18 9.05 6.46
CA LEU A 95 -0.11 8.47 7.29
C LEU A 95 1.30 8.96 6.91
N GLN A 96 1.49 9.49 5.70
CA GLN A 96 2.77 10.08 5.28
C GLN A 96 2.96 11.48 5.84
N SER A 97 1.89 12.15 6.27
CA SER A 97 1.90 13.57 6.60
C SER A 97 2.55 13.86 7.95
N LYS A 98 3.21 15.01 8.03
CA LYS A 98 3.67 15.55 9.33
C LYS A 98 2.51 15.88 10.25
N MET A 99 1.34 16.22 9.70
CA MET A 99 0.13 16.52 10.47
C MET A 99 -0.36 15.28 11.23
N PHE A 100 -0.40 14.11 10.58
CA PHE A 100 -0.72 12.85 11.27
C PHE A 100 0.24 12.57 12.43
N ASN A 101 1.55 12.73 12.18
CA ASN A 101 2.57 12.54 13.21
C ASN A 101 2.47 13.61 14.34
N ALA A 102 1.93 14.77 14.04
CA ALA A 102 1.60 15.82 15.02
C ALA A 102 0.23 15.63 15.70
N GLY A 103 -0.47 14.50 15.46
CA GLY A 103 -1.73 14.13 16.11
C GLY A 103 -2.97 14.76 15.52
N VAL A 104 -2.89 15.36 14.34
CA VAL A 104 -4.07 15.80 13.58
C VAL A 104 -4.88 14.57 13.16
N THR A 105 -6.20 14.69 13.21
CA THR A 105 -7.15 13.65 12.85
C THR A 105 -8.15 14.15 11.79
N CYS A 106 -8.90 13.25 11.19
CA CYS A 106 -9.87 13.57 10.16
C CYS A 106 -10.89 14.64 10.61
N SER A 107 -11.37 14.55 11.84
CA SER A 107 -12.37 15.49 12.38
C SER A 107 -11.82 16.88 12.74
N ASN A 108 -10.52 17.13 12.62
CA ASN A 108 -10.00 18.49 12.72
C ASN A 108 -10.44 19.33 11.50
N CYS A 109 -10.53 18.71 10.33
CA CYS A 109 -10.93 19.37 9.08
C CYS A 109 -12.34 19.02 8.64
N HIS A 110 -12.79 17.78 8.84
CA HIS A 110 -14.08 17.27 8.37
C HIS A 110 -15.11 17.13 9.47
N ASN A 111 -16.38 17.34 9.11
CA ASN A 111 -17.51 16.93 9.93
C ASN A 111 -17.86 15.47 9.57
N PRO A 112 -17.66 14.48 10.44
CA PRO A 112 -17.86 13.06 10.11
C PRO A 112 -19.32 12.68 9.79
N HIS A 113 -20.31 13.50 10.18
CA HIS A 113 -21.72 13.26 9.89
C HIS A 113 -22.14 13.72 8.49
N SER A 114 -21.57 14.86 8.03
CA SER A 114 -21.93 15.43 6.73
C SER A 114 -20.89 15.14 5.63
N GLY A 115 -19.70 14.67 6.00
CA GLY A 115 -18.56 14.52 5.11
C GLY A 115 -17.95 15.84 4.60
N LYS A 116 -18.53 16.98 5.00
CA LYS A 116 -18.11 18.32 4.54
C LYS A 116 -16.94 18.85 5.39
N LEU A 117 -16.20 19.79 4.83
CA LEU A 117 -15.23 20.58 5.57
C LEU A 117 -15.95 21.42 6.64
N LYS A 118 -15.29 21.64 7.78
CA LYS A 118 -15.80 22.49 8.87
C LYS A 118 -15.70 23.98 8.53
N LEU A 119 -14.66 24.35 7.80
CA LEU A 119 -14.36 25.71 7.37
C LEU A 119 -14.18 25.77 5.86
N PRO A 120 -14.54 26.86 5.19
CA PRO A 120 -14.41 26.98 3.73
C PRO A 120 -12.99 27.36 3.32
N GLY A 121 -12.58 26.90 2.14
CA GLY A 121 -11.34 27.32 1.46
C GLY A 121 -10.09 27.25 2.35
N ASN A 122 -9.25 28.27 2.28
CA ASN A 122 -8.01 28.38 3.03
C ASN A 122 -8.21 28.41 4.56
N GLN A 123 -9.41 28.82 5.05
CA GLN A 123 -9.71 28.82 6.48
C GLN A 123 -9.57 27.41 7.12
N THR A 124 -9.75 26.34 6.34
CA THR A 124 -9.47 24.96 6.80
C THR A 124 -8.01 24.81 7.23
N CYS A 125 -7.09 25.51 6.61
CA CYS A 125 -5.66 25.46 6.90
C CYS A 125 -5.25 26.51 7.92
N THR A 126 -5.76 27.74 7.77
CA THR A 126 -5.38 28.87 8.63
C THR A 126 -5.94 28.81 10.04
N GLN A 127 -6.86 27.88 10.35
CA GLN A 127 -7.21 27.56 11.73
C GLN A 127 -6.00 27.09 12.58
N CYS A 128 -4.94 26.59 11.94
CA CYS A 128 -3.72 26.08 12.58
C CYS A 128 -2.44 26.70 12.02
N HIS A 129 -2.43 27.15 10.76
CA HIS A 129 -1.29 27.79 10.11
C HIS A 129 -1.51 29.30 10.06
N SER A 130 -0.47 30.09 10.33
CA SER A 130 -0.53 31.55 10.35
C SER A 130 -0.96 32.08 8.98
N GLU A 131 -2.12 32.73 8.92
CA GLU A 131 -2.65 33.33 7.69
C GLU A 131 -1.69 34.42 7.15
N VAL A 132 -1.15 35.25 8.02
CA VAL A 132 -0.23 36.34 7.63
C VAL A 132 1.13 35.87 7.11
N ASP A 133 1.50 34.60 7.40
CA ASP A 133 2.76 34.01 6.93
C ASP A 133 2.55 33.15 5.68
N PHE A 134 1.39 32.48 5.56
CA PHE A 134 1.21 31.44 4.55
C PHE A 134 0.13 31.72 3.51
N ASP A 135 -0.92 32.52 3.82
CA ASP A 135 -1.95 32.88 2.84
C ASP A 135 -1.64 34.24 2.21
N THR A 136 -0.45 34.35 1.62
CA THR A 136 0.09 35.59 1.05
C THR A 136 0.76 35.34 -0.31
N PRO A 137 0.77 36.37 -1.21
CA PRO A 137 1.47 36.29 -2.50
C PRO A 137 2.97 35.94 -2.37
N GLU A 138 3.60 36.34 -1.27
CA GLU A 138 5.02 36.05 -1.00
C GLU A 138 5.23 34.53 -0.75
N HIS A 139 4.22 33.86 -0.18
CA HIS A 139 4.31 32.40 0.03
C HIS A 139 3.95 31.60 -1.22
N HIS A 140 2.80 31.87 -1.85
CA HIS A 140 2.28 31.04 -2.94
C HIS A 140 2.57 31.57 -4.33
N GLY A 141 3.12 32.79 -4.48
CA GLY A 141 3.53 33.38 -5.75
C GLY A 141 2.39 33.78 -6.69
N HIS A 142 1.14 33.82 -6.21
CA HIS A 142 -0.06 34.13 -6.97
C HIS A 142 -0.81 35.31 -6.37
N LYS A 143 -1.73 35.91 -7.12
CA LYS A 143 -2.61 36.97 -6.58
C LYS A 143 -3.59 36.34 -5.58
N LEU A 144 -3.90 37.08 -4.53
CA LEU A 144 -4.95 36.69 -3.60
C LEU A 144 -6.27 36.41 -4.35
N GLU A 145 -7.04 35.47 -3.86
CA GLU A 145 -8.32 35.01 -4.44
C GLU A 145 -8.24 34.44 -5.86
N SER A 146 -7.04 34.21 -6.40
CA SER A 146 -6.88 33.47 -7.67
C SER A 146 -6.87 31.96 -7.42
N GLU A 147 -7.07 31.17 -8.49
CA GLU A 147 -7.01 29.70 -8.41
C GLU A 147 -5.71 29.20 -7.77
N GLY A 148 -4.55 29.79 -8.13
CA GLY A 148 -3.26 29.39 -7.57
C GLY A 148 -3.01 29.82 -6.11
N SER A 149 -3.90 30.61 -5.49
CA SER A 149 -3.77 31.03 -4.09
C SER A 149 -4.38 30.02 -3.10
N GLN A 150 -5.05 28.97 -3.57
CA GLN A 150 -5.63 27.98 -2.67
C GLN A 150 -4.55 27.04 -2.11
N CYS A 151 -4.43 26.95 -0.80
CA CYS A 151 -3.45 26.09 -0.11
C CYS A 151 -3.46 24.66 -0.65
N VAL A 152 -4.67 24.15 -0.90
CA VAL A 152 -4.88 22.76 -1.34
C VAL A 152 -4.34 22.48 -2.74
N ASP A 153 -4.25 23.46 -3.63
CA ASP A 153 -3.82 23.23 -5.02
C ASP A 153 -2.31 22.92 -5.11
N CYS A 154 -1.54 23.43 -4.15
CA CYS A 154 -0.12 23.15 -4.04
C CYS A 154 0.20 22.01 -3.07
N HIS A 155 -0.50 21.94 -1.92
CA HIS A 155 -0.19 21.01 -0.84
C HIS A 155 -1.02 19.73 -0.85
N MET A 156 -2.13 19.72 -1.58
CA MET A 156 -3.06 18.59 -1.75
C MET A 156 -3.52 18.51 -3.22
N PRO A 157 -2.61 18.33 -4.19
CA PRO A 157 -3.01 18.27 -5.59
C PRO A 157 -4.07 17.19 -5.80
N ALA A 158 -5.04 17.47 -6.68
CA ALA A 158 -6.11 16.55 -7.00
C ALA A 158 -5.74 15.63 -8.15
N THR A 159 -6.15 14.36 -8.05
CA THR A 159 -6.09 13.39 -9.14
C THR A 159 -7.50 12.92 -9.44
N THR A 160 -7.88 12.90 -10.73
CA THR A 160 -9.21 12.44 -11.15
C THR A 160 -9.19 10.92 -11.33
N TYR A 161 -10.04 10.23 -10.55
CA TYR A 161 -10.20 8.78 -10.63
C TYR A 161 -11.39 8.41 -11.48
N MET A 162 -11.26 7.32 -12.25
CA MET A 162 -12.31 6.76 -13.09
C MET A 162 -12.99 7.80 -13.98
N GLN A 163 -12.30 8.89 -14.29
CA GLN A 163 -12.78 10.04 -15.09
C GLN A 163 -13.98 10.81 -14.46
N VAL A 164 -14.28 10.56 -13.19
CA VAL A 164 -15.50 11.08 -12.53
C VAL A 164 -15.19 11.90 -11.29
N ASP A 165 -14.24 11.45 -10.45
CA ASP A 165 -14.07 11.97 -9.09
C ASP A 165 -12.65 12.52 -8.87
N ALA A 166 -12.55 13.85 -8.71
CA ALA A 166 -11.31 14.53 -8.40
C ALA A 166 -11.04 14.46 -6.89
N ARG A 167 -10.07 13.65 -6.48
CA ARG A 167 -9.70 13.45 -5.08
C ARG A 167 -8.38 14.13 -4.75
N ARG A 168 -8.33 14.81 -3.62
CA ARG A 168 -7.13 15.48 -3.14
C ARG A 168 -6.21 14.53 -2.38
N ASP A 169 -4.91 14.65 -2.62
CA ASP A 169 -3.88 13.92 -1.88
C ASP A 169 -3.76 14.44 -0.44
N HIS A 170 -3.98 13.58 0.55
CA HIS A 170 -3.91 13.92 1.98
C HIS A 170 -2.51 13.76 2.59
N SER A 171 -1.47 13.67 1.79
CA SER A 171 -0.09 13.64 2.29
C SER A 171 0.44 15.03 2.72
N PHE A 172 -0.29 16.11 2.40
CA PHE A 172 0.03 17.48 2.77
C PHE A 172 1.49 17.85 2.45
N ARG A 173 1.80 17.81 1.16
CA ARG A 173 3.18 17.90 0.68
C ARG A 173 3.70 19.33 0.66
N VAL A 174 5.00 19.45 0.86
CA VAL A 174 5.74 20.62 0.38
C VAL A 174 6.01 20.41 -1.11
N PRO A 175 5.63 21.36 -2.01
CA PRO A 175 5.91 21.23 -3.44
C PRO A 175 7.41 21.06 -3.74
N ARG A 176 7.76 20.00 -4.44
CA ARG A 176 9.15 19.59 -4.73
C ARG A 176 9.34 19.30 -6.24
N PRO A 177 9.23 20.31 -7.12
CA PRO A 177 9.40 20.09 -8.56
C PRO A 177 10.81 19.62 -8.93
N ASP A 178 11.80 19.77 -8.07
CA ASP A 178 13.14 19.20 -8.23
C ASP A 178 13.16 17.66 -8.17
N LEU A 179 12.18 17.04 -7.52
CA LEU A 179 12.03 15.59 -7.53
C LEU A 179 11.49 15.08 -8.86
N THR A 180 10.66 15.86 -9.56
CA THR A 180 10.22 15.52 -10.92
C THR A 180 11.41 15.31 -11.86
N LEU A 181 12.43 16.15 -11.76
CA LEU A 181 13.66 16.02 -12.56
C LEU A 181 14.47 14.76 -12.25
N LYS A 182 14.32 14.21 -11.05
CA LYS A 182 15.11 13.06 -10.58
C LYS A 182 14.36 11.73 -10.71
N THR A 183 13.04 11.77 -10.63
CA THR A 183 12.23 10.56 -10.43
C THR A 183 11.00 10.48 -11.34
N ASN A 184 10.74 11.50 -12.16
CA ASN A 184 9.53 11.65 -12.96
C ASN A 184 8.21 11.70 -12.16
N ALA A 185 8.27 11.87 -10.83
CA ALA A 185 7.06 12.09 -10.04
C ALA A 185 6.38 13.41 -10.46
N PRO A 186 5.05 13.52 -10.47
CA PRO A 186 4.36 14.74 -10.83
C PRO A 186 4.63 15.86 -9.82
N ASN A 187 4.39 17.10 -10.21
CA ASN A 187 4.43 18.26 -9.31
C ASN A 187 3.21 19.15 -9.50
N ALA A 188 2.79 19.81 -8.45
CA ALA A 188 1.59 20.64 -8.44
C ALA A 188 1.64 21.82 -9.44
N CYS A 189 2.83 22.37 -9.73
CA CYS A 189 2.95 23.51 -10.63
C CYS A 189 2.52 23.14 -12.06
N ASN A 190 2.97 21.99 -12.57
CA ASN A 190 2.68 21.56 -13.93
C ASN A 190 1.26 21.02 -14.12
N SER A 191 0.48 20.85 -13.05
CA SER A 191 -0.96 20.53 -13.16
C SER A 191 -1.79 21.70 -13.72
N CYS A 192 -1.33 22.95 -13.54
CA CYS A 192 -1.97 24.15 -14.08
C CYS A 192 -1.11 24.82 -15.17
N HIS A 193 0.22 24.81 -15.02
CA HIS A 193 1.18 25.37 -15.97
C HIS A 193 1.71 24.26 -16.90
N GLU A 194 0.81 23.66 -17.68
CA GLU A 194 1.12 22.52 -18.58
C GLU A 194 2.12 22.90 -19.69
N ASP A 195 2.15 24.19 -20.09
CA ASP A 195 3.08 24.73 -21.07
C ASP A 195 4.49 24.96 -20.54
N LYS A 196 4.71 24.79 -19.23
CA LYS A 196 6.01 25.00 -18.58
C LYS A 196 6.71 23.70 -18.27
N THR A 197 8.03 23.77 -18.19
CA THR A 197 8.86 22.62 -17.82
C THR A 197 9.01 22.49 -16.28
N PRO A 198 9.35 21.29 -15.76
CA PRO A 198 9.68 21.14 -14.35
C PRO A 198 10.85 22.04 -13.90
N GLN A 199 11.81 22.35 -14.80
CA GLN A 199 12.91 23.29 -14.52
C GLN A 199 12.38 24.70 -14.25
N TRP A 200 11.35 25.13 -14.97
CA TRP A 200 10.69 26.40 -14.71
C TRP A 200 10.08 26.41 -13.30
N ALA A 201 9.37 25.37 -12.93
CA ALA A 201 8.77 25.22 -11.58
C ALA A 201 9.83 25.28 -10.47
N VAL A 202 10.97 24.60 -10.64
CA VAL A 202 12.11 24.67 -9.71
C VAL A 202 12.60 26.11 -9.58
N LYS A 203 12.71 26.86 -10.71
CA LYS A 203 13.15 28.25 -10.70
C LYS A 203 12.16 29.15 -9.93
N GLN A 204 10.84 28.94 -10.10
CA GLN A 204 9.84 29.72 -9.35
C GLN A 204 9.95 29.47 -7.85
N ILE A 205 10.00 28.21 -7.42
CA ILE A 205 10.15 27.89 -5.98
C ILE A 205 11.44 28.50 -5.40
N ARG A 206 12.56 28.50 -6.14
CA ARG A 206 13.79 29.17 -5.70
C ARG A 206 13.65 30.68 -5.58
N ASN A 207 12.88 31.30 -6.46
CA ASN A 207 12.65 32.74 -6.43
C ASN A 207 11.78 33.14 -5.21
N TRP A 208 10.72 32.37 -4.94
CA TRP A 208 9.81 32.64 -3.82
C TRP A 208 10.43 32.25 -2.46
N HIS A 209 11.16 31.15 -2.44
CA HIS A 209 11.74 30.56 -1.23
C HIS A 209 13.25 30.28 -1.39
N PRO A 210 14.10 31.30 -1.53
CA PRO A 210 15.53 31.12 -1.79
C PRO A 210 16.25 30.34 -0.67
N ASN A 211 15.72 30.42 0.54
CA ASN A 211 16.24 29.72 1.73
C ASN A 211 15.46 28.45 2.07
N SER A 212 14.73 27.88 1.11
CA SER A 212 13.93 26.67 1.37
C SER A 212 14.77 25.55 2.00
N ALA A 213 14.31 25.08 3.15
CA ALA A 213 14.91 23.94 3.84
C ALA A 213 14.67 22.61 3.12
N HIS A 214 13.84 22.56 2.09
CA HIS A 214 13.39 21.35 1.41
C HIS A 214 14.00 21.18 0.02
N LEU A 215 14.05 22.22 -0.77
CA LEU A 215 14.49 22.18 -2.18
C LEU A 215 15.95 21.65 -2.25
N GLY A 216 16.15 20.64 -3.08
CA GLY A 216 17.47 20.03 -3.30
C GLY A 216 17.89 18.97 -2.25
N LYS A 217 17.18 18.84 -1.12
CA LYS A 217 17.51 17.81 -0.12
C LYS A 217 17.14 16.41 -0.58
N GLU A 218 17.80 15.42 0.03
CA GLU A 218 17.46 14.02 -0.14
C GLU A 218 15.99 13.78 0.26
N HIS A 219 15.34 12.89 -0.50
CA HIS A 219 13.96 12.47 -0.28
C HIS A 219 13.86 10.97 -0.50
N PHE A 220 12.97 10.28 0.19
CA PHE A 220 12.79 8.84 0.07
C PHE A 220 12.45 8.38 -1.37
N SER A 221 11.84 9.28 -2.18
CA SER A 221 11.50 9.00 -3.57
C SER A 221 12.70 8.57 -4.41
N GLN A 222 13.90 9.05 -4.11
CA GLN A 222 15.11 8.67 -4.85
C GLN A 222 15.45 7.20 -4.60
N ALA A 223 15.30 6.71 -3.36
CA ALA A 223 15.51 5.31 -3.04
C ALA A 223 14.41 4.41 -3.65
N PHE A 224 13.16 4.87 -3.62
CA PHE A 224 12.04 4.14 -4.24
C PHE A 224 12.24 4.07 -5.76
N HIS A 225 12.61 5.18 -6.41
CA HIS A 225 12.90 5.22 -7.84
C HIS A 225 14.03 4.24 -8.22
N VAL A 226 15.11 4.21 -7.44
CA VAL A 226 16.23 3.30 -7.66
C VAL A 226 15.77 1.84 -7.52
N ALA A 227 14.97 1.52 -6.52
CA ALA A 227 14.48 0.17 -6.27
C ALA A 227 13.47 -0.29 -7.33
N ASP A 228 12.47 0.55 -7.64
CA ASP A 228 11.40 0.23 -8.57
C ASP A 228 11.91 0.09 -10.03
N ASN A 229 13.08 0.66 -10.35
CA ASN A 229 13.76 0.51 -11.64
C ASN A 229 14.93 -0.49 -11.62
N GLY A 230 15.14 -1.23 -10.53
CA GLY A 230 16.20 -2.23 -10.43
C GLY A 230 17.63 -1.64 -10.54
N LEU A 231 17.82 -0.38 -10.15
CA LEU A 231 19.11 0.31 -10.27
C LEU A 231 20.07 -0.08 -9.12
N PRO A 232 21.37 0.09 -9.30
CA PRO A 232 22.37 -0.21 -8.26
C PRO A 232 22.14 0.55 -6.95
N ASN A 233 22.60 -0.02 -5.83
CA ASN A 233 22.52 0.53 -4.48
C ASN A 233 21.10 0.61 -3.86
N ALA A 234 20.08 0.02 -4.47
CA ALA A 234 18.71 0.01 -3.95
C ALA A 234 18.64 -0.43 -2.48
N SER A 235 19.24 -1.58 -2.16
CA SER A 235 19.24 -2.14 -0.80
C SER A 235 19.82 -1.18 0.26
N ALA A 236 20.97 -0.58 -0.01
CA ALA A 236 21.62 0.36 0.91
C ALA A 236 20.77 1.62 1.14
N MET A 237 20.18 2.18 0.06
CA MET A 237 19.32 3.36 0.14
C MET A 237 18.02 3.06 0.89
N LEU A 238 17.36 1.94 0.60
CA LEU A 238 16.14 1.51 1.27
C LEU A 238 16.39 1.23 2.76
N THR A 239 17.47 0.53 3.09
CA THR A 239 17.82 0.21 4.48
C THR A 239 18.05 1.46 5.32
N LYS A 240 18.65 2.52 4.75
CA LYS A 240 18.78 3.83 5.40
C LYS A 240 17.41 4.39 5.79
N ILE A 241 16.41 4.34 4.88
CA ILE A 241 15.05 4.81 5.15
C ILE A 241 14.35 3.95 6.22
N VAL A 242 14.46 2.62 6.13
CA VAL A 242 13.87 1.70 7.11
C VAL A 242 14.34 2.02 8.54
N GLN A 243 15.60 2.41 8.71
CA GLN A 243 16.20 2.68 10.01
C GLN A 243 15.97 4.11 10.51
N ASP A 244 15.75 5.07 9.62
CA ASP A 244 15.59 6.48 9.97
C ASP A 244 14.21 6.78 10.52
N LYS A 245 14.13 7.02 11.84
CA LYS A 245 12.89 7.31 12.56
C LYS A 245 12.31 8.70 12.25
N SER A 246 12.99 9.53 11.49
CA SER A 246 12.44 10.82 11.03
C SER A 246 11.39 10.64 9.92
N PHE A 247 11.41 9.49 9.22
CA PHE A 247 10.36 9.14 8.26
C PHE A 247 9.15 8.51 8.95
N PRO A 248 7.92 8.83 8.48
CA PRO A 248 6.70 8.14 8.90
C PRO A 248 6.78 6.63 8.75
N ASP A 249 6.11 5.89 9.64
CA ASP A 249 6.20 4.42 9.67
C ASP A 249 5.70 3.76 8.38
N ILE A 250 4.71 4.33 7.70
CA ILE A 250 4.25 3.81 6.40
C ILE A 250 5.33 3.94 5.32
N ILE A 251 6.11 5.01 5.31
CA ILE A 251 7.25 5.19 4.37
C ILE A 251 8.33 4.16 4.69
N ARG A 252 8.66 3.97 5.97
CA ARG A 252 9.65 2.99 6.43
C ARG A 252 9.22 1.56 6.13
N ALA A 253 7.95 1.23 6.31
CA ALA A 253 7.37 -0.06 5.93
C ALA A 253 7.42 -0.27 4.40
N SER A 254 7.07 0.75 3.61
CA SER A 254 7.11 0.67 2.14
C SER A 254 8.54 0.56 1.58
N ALA A 255 9.53 1.14 2.27
CA ALA A 255 10.95 0.94 1.96
C ALA A 255 11.39 -0.51 2.27
N LEU A 256 10.92 -1.05 3.39
CA LEU A 256 11.22 -2.43 3.78
C LEU A 256 10.63 -3.44 2.78
N SER A 257 9.37 -3.28 2.39
CA SER A 257 8.73 -4.15 1.40
C SER A 257 9.51 -4.19 0.07
N ARG A 258 10.02 -3.04 -0.40
CA ARG A 258 10.85 -2.94 -1.62
C ARG A 258 12.18 -3.69 -1.55
N LEU A 259 12.69 -4.02 -0.36
CA LEU A 259 13.89 -4.87 -0.23
C LEU A 259 13.71 -6.26 -0.83
N ALA A 260 12.48 -6.69 -1.08
CA ALA A 260 12.19 -7.92 -1.82
C ALA A 260 12.85 -7.94 -3.23
N SER A 261 13.01 -6.78 -3.87
CA SER A 261 13.68 -6.68 -5.18
C SER A 261 15.20 -6.67 -5.11
N SER A 262 15.79 -6.58 -3.92
CA SER A 262 17.23 -6.47 -3.70
C SER A 262 17.67 -7.26 -2.47
N PRO A 263 17.46 -8.61 -2.46
CA PRO A 263 17.74 -9.46 -1.30
C PRO A 263 19.25 -9.59 -1.08
N ASP A 264 19.73 -9.00 0.01
CA ASP A 264 21.13 -9.06 0.45
C ASP A 264 21.23 -9.10 2.00
N ASN A 265 22.46 -9.04 2.53
CA ASN A 265 22.67 -9.06 3.98
C ASN A 265 22.06 -7.85 4.70
N ASN A 266 21.96 -6.68 4.05
CA ASN A 266 21.31 -5.51 4.64
C ASN A 266 19.81 -5.75 4.77
N ALA A 267 19.20 -6.37 3.75
CA ALA A 267 17.79 -6.78 3.79
C ALA A 267 17.53 -7.77 4.93
N VAL A 268 18.38 -8.79 5.11
CA VAL A 268 18.26 -9.75 6.23
C VAL A 268 18.25 -9.03 7.59
N VAL A 269 19.17 -8.10 7.80
CA VAL A 269 19.25 -7.32 9.06
C VAL A 269 18.01 -6.42 9.23
N ALA A 270 17.57 -5.77 8.17
CA ALA A 270 16.40 -4.90 8.21
C ALA A 270 15.13 -5.70 8.55
N ILE A 271 14.93 -6.87 7.92
CA ILE A 271 13.81 -7.79 8.20
C ILE A 271 13.88 -8.27 9.65
N ALA A 272 15.01 -8.79 10.11
CA ALA A 272 15.16 -9.34 11.45
C ALA A 272 14.88 -8.31 12.58
N ARG A 273 15.17 -7.04 12.33
CA ARG A 273 14.80 -5.94 13.24
C ARG A 273 13.31 -5.61 13.16
N SER A 274 12.74 -5.64 11.97
CA SER A 274 11.36 -5.19 11.71
C SER A 274 10.32 -6.20 12.16
N VAL A 275 10.62 -7.49 12.24
CA VAL A 275 9.70 -8.51 12.79
C VAL A 275 9.38 -8.28 14.28
N LYS A 276 10.20 -7.51 14.98
CA LYS A 276 10.01 -7.14 16.40
C LYS A 276 9.58 -5.66 16.58
N ASP A 277 9.33 -4.95 15.49
CA ASP A 277 8.95 -3.54 15.56
C ASP A 277 7.54 -3.40 16.18
N PRO A 278 7.30 -2.40 17.05
CA PRO A 278 5.97 -2.15 17.60
C PRO A 278 4.93 -1.80 16.52
N GLU A 279 5.38 -1.25 15.37
CA GLU A 279 4.49 -0.84 14.28
C GLU A 279 4.06 -2.02 13.41
N PRO A 280 2.74 -2.35 13.34
CA PRO A 280 2.25 -3.50 12.57
C PRO A 280 2.58 -3.44 11.09
N LEU A 281 2.54 -2.25 10.46
CA LEU A 281 2.88 -2.10 9.03
C LEU A 281 4.31 -2.53 8.73
N LYS A 282 5.26 -2.31 9.64
CA LYS A 282 6.63 -2.76 9.47
C LYS A 282 6.76 -4.28 9.61
N ARG A 283 6.00 -4.90 10.52
CA ARG A 283 5.97 -6.36 10.63
C ARG A 283 5.32 -7.00 9.40
N GLN A 284 4.26 -6.39 8.85
CA GLN A 284 3.67 -6.80 7.57
C GLN A 284 4.71 -6.72 6.43
N ALA A 285 5.39 -5.59 6.29
CA ALA A 285 6.39 -5.37 5.26
C ALA A 285 7.60 -6.33 5.38
N ALA A 286 7.95 -6.76 6.60
CA ALA A 286 9.01 -7.73 6.82
C ALA A 286 8.70 -9.10 6.17
N ILE A 287 7.44 -9.50 6.15
CA ILE A 287 7.00 -10.73 5.47
C ILE A 287 7.22 -10.61 3.95
N GLU A 288 6.79 -9.48 3.37
CA GLU A 288 6.95 -9.22 1.93
C GLU A 288 8.44 -9.20 1.54
N ALA A 289 9.27 -8.50 2.32
CA ALA A 289 10.72 -8.42 2.11
C ALA A 289 11.43 -9.77 2.20
N ALA A 290 10.89 -10.70 3.00
CA ALA A 290 11.50 -12.02 3.21
C ALA A 290 11.19 -13.03 2.08
N MET A 291 10.21 -12.76 1.21
CA MET A 291 9.76 -13.73 0.21
C MET A 291 10.83 -14.24 -0.77
N PRO A 292 11.83 -13.45 -1.21
CA PRO A 292 12.89 -13.93 -2.11
C PRO A 292 13.91 -14.87 -1.47
N PHE A 293 13.97 -14.93 -0.15
CA PHE A 293 14.92 -15.80 0.55
C PHE A 293 14.45 -17.26 0.56
N ASP A 294 15.41 -18.19 0.68
CA ASP A 294 15.06 -19.61 0.82
C ASP A 294 14.19 -19.86 2.06
N ILE A 295 13.49 -21.00 2.07
CA ILE A 295 12.48 -21.25 3.09
C ILE A 295 13.09 -21.37 4.50
N ASN A 296 14.33 -21.85 4.64
CA ASN A 296 14.99 -21.97 5.93
C ASN A 296 15.35 -20.59 6.48
N GLN A 297 15.83 -19.68 5.61
CA GLN A 297 16.07 -18.29 5.96
C GLN A 297 14.76 -17.58 6.33
N ARG A 298 13.69 -17.77 5.55
CA ARG A 298 12.36 -17.23 5.88
C ARG A 298 11.87 -17.74 7.24
N TRP A 299 12.02 -19.01 7.52
CA TRP A 299 11.65 -19.58 8.81
C TRP A 299 12.38 -18.89 9.97
N ARG A 300 13.71 -18.76 9.88
CA ARG A 300 14.52 -18.10 10.91
C ARG A 300 14.09 -16.66 11.17
N MET A 301 13.67 -15.93 10.12
CA MET A 301 13.26 -14.54 10.23
C MET A 301 11.79 -14.40 10.69
N LEU A 302 10.87 -15.18 10.15
CA LEU A 302 9.43 -14.90 10.24
C LEU A 302 8.68 -15.76 11.25
N ASN A 303 9.27 -16.87 11.79
CA ASN A 303 8.54 -17.73 12.72
C ASN A 303 7.99 -16.99 13.97
N PRO A 304 8.60 -15.90 14.50
CA PRO A 304 7.99 -15.18 15.62
C PRO A 304 6.65 -14.52 15.26
N LEU A 305 6.39 -14.24 13.98
CA LEU A 305 5.16 -13.62 13.52
C LEU A 305 3.96 -14.59 13.45
N LEU A 306 4.18 -15.89 13.63
CA LEU A 306 3.10 -16.87 13.76
C LEU A 306 2.22 -16.65 15.00
N ASP A 307 2.75 -15.94 16.00
CA ASP A 307 2.04 -15.58 17.24
C ASP A 307 1.77 -14.06 17.33
N ASP A 308 1.85 -13.34 16.22
CA ASP A 308 1.59 -11.89 16.21
C ASP A 308 0.18 -11.58 16.71
N THR A 309 0.01 -10.46 17.39
CA THR A 309 -1.29 -10.02 17.90
C THR A 309 -2.28 -9.68 16.78
N HIS A 310 -1.78 -9.32 15.58
CA HIS A 310 -2.58 -8.92 14.43
C HIS A 310 -2.84 -10.09 13.48
N LEU A 311 -4.10 -10.43 13.26
CA LEU A 311 -4.51 -11.51 12.36
C LEU A 311 -3.89 -11.43 10.95
N PRO A 312 -3.86 -10.27 10.26
CA PRO A 312 -3.25 -10.17 8.94
C PRO A 312 -1.78 -10.59 8.92
N ILE A 313 -1.03 -10.28 9.98
CA ILE A 313 0.39 -10.60 10.09
C ILE A 313 0.59 -12.08 10.33
N ARG A 314 -0.14 -12.70 11.28
CA ARG A 314 -0.06 -14.16 11.53
C ARG A 314 -0.42 -14.95 10.28
N ALA A 315 -1.53 -14.60 9.64
CA ALA A 315 -2.02 -15.28 8.45
C ALA A 315 -1.03 -15.23 7.29
N GLU A 316 -0.48 -14.06 6.99
CA GLU A 316 0.50 -13.90 5.91
C GLU A 316 1.86 -14.54 6.26
N ALA A 317 2.31 -14.49 7.50
CA ALA A 317 3.50 -15.21 7.95
C ALA A 317 3.34 -16.72 7.76
N ALA A 318 2.18 -17.25 8.11
CA ALA A 318 1.89 -18.67 7.92
C ALA A 318 1.90 -19.06 6.43
N ARG A 319 1.27 -18.25 5.56
CA ARG A 319 1.32 -18.45 4.10
C ARG A 319 2.76 -18.45 3.58
N ALA A 320 3.58 -17.50 4.02
CA ALA A 320 4.98 -17.39 3.61
C ALA A 320 5.85 -18.57 4.09
N LEU A 321 5.46 -19.20 5.18
CA LEU A 321 6.16 -20.31 5.81
C LEU A 321 5.53 -21.69 5.49
N ALA A 322 4.40 -21.75 4.79
CA ALA A 322 3.71 -22.99 4.46
C ALA A 322 4.60 -24.08 3.82
N PRO A 323 5.59 -23.74 2.94
CA PRO A 323 6.49 -24.74 2.36
C PRO A 323 7.28 -25.54 3.40
N MET A 324 7.48 -25.02 4.63
CA MET A 324 8.17 -25.73 5.69
C MET A 324 7.52 -27.05 6.08
N LEU A 325 6.20 -27.18 5.89
CA LEU A 325 5.47 -28.42 6.17
C LEU A 325 5.79 -29.53 5.13
N MET A 326 6.34 -29.14 3.98
CA MET A 326 6.64 -30.07 2.87
C MET A 326 8.14 -30.38 2.79
N GLU A 327 9.01 -29.60 3.40
CA GLU A 327 10.43 -29.86 3.42
C GLU A 327 10.76 -30.98 4.41
N ALA A 328 11.43 -32.03 3.89
CA ALA A 328 12.14 -32.97 4.72
C ALA A 328 13.38 -32.28 5.30
N PHE A 329 13.24 -31.55 6.40
CA PHE A 329 14.40 -31.16 7.19
C PHE A 329 15.17 -32.43 7.57
N PRO A 330 16.48 -32.35 7.79
CA PRO A 330 17.21 -33.49 8.39
C PRO A 330 16.59 -33.96 9.73
N SER A 331 15.75 -33.12 10.36
CA SER A 331 15.01 -33.41 11.58
C SER A 331 13.52 -33.00 11.54
N GLY A 332 13.00 -32.45 10.43
CA GLY A 332 11.63 -31.90 10.35
C GLY A 332 11.44 -30.66 11.22
N LEU A 333 10.25 -30.02 11.14
CA LEU A 333 9.81 -29.11 12.20
C LEU A 333 9.55 -29.94 13.47
N ASN A 334 9.96 -29.42 14.63
CA ASN A 334 9.52 -29.99 15.89
C ASN A 334 7.99 -29.88 16.04
N GLU A 335 7.38 -30.73 16.84
CA GLU A 335 5.92 -30.78 16.98
C GLU A 335 5.31 -29.43 17.38
N PRO A 336 5.84 -28.66 18.37
CA PRO A 336 5.31 -27.35 18.72
C PRO A 336 5.33 -26.34 17.58
N ASP A 337 6.38 -26.32 16.76
CA ASP A 337 6.48 -25.39 15.61
C ASP A 337 5.54 -25.78 14.48
N SER A 338 5.36 -27.07 14.25
CA SER A 338 4.39 -27.61 13.29
C SER A 338 2.95 -27.26 13.69
N GLU A 339 2.60 -27.41 14.97
CA GLU A 339 1.29 -27.04 15.50
C GLU A 339 1.02 -25.54 15.37
N ARG A 340 1.99 -24.70 15.72
CA ARG A 340 1.90 -23.23 15.57
C ARG A 340 1.66 -22.82 14.11
N LEU A 341 2.44 -23.37 13.19
CA LEU A 341 2.31 -23.09 11.76
C LEU A 341 0.95 -23.56 11.24
N ASN A 342 0.51 -24.77 11.58
CA ASN A 342 -0.79 -25.30 11.19
C ASN A 342 -1.96 -24.46 11.73
N LYS A 343 -1.88 -24.01 12.99
CA LYS A 343 -2.87 -23.08 13.57
C LYS A 343 -2.97 -21.79 12.77
N ALA A 344 -1.86 -21.13 12.50
CA ALA A 344 -1.83 -19.87 11.76
C ALA A 344 -2.23 -20.07 10.29
N LEU A 345 -1.93 -21.23 9.66
CA LEU A 345 -2.43 -21.57 8.33
C LEU A 345 -3.95 -21.78 8.30
N ASN A 346 -4.53 -22.31 9.36
CA ASN A 346 -5.98 -22.39 9.47
C ASN A 346 -6.60 -20.99 9.59
N GLU A 347 -5.99 -20.08 10.34
CA GLU A 347 -6.40 -18.66 10.35
C GLU A 347 -6.31 -18.05 8.94
N TYR A 348 -5.22 -18.26 8.21
CA TYR A 348 -5.10 -17.81 6.81
C TYR A 348 -6.24 -18.36 5.94
N LYS A 349 -6.55 -19.66 6.02
CA LYS A 349 -7.66 -20.24 5.26
C LYS A 349 -8.99 -19.56 5.61
N GLN A 350 -9.24 -19.28 6.88
CA GLN A 350 -10.46 -18.59 7.32
C GLN A 350 -10.52 -17.16 6.76
N THR A 351 -9.40 -16.42 6.69
CA THR A 351 -9.37 -15.08 6.07
C THR A 351 -9.73 -15.13 4.59
N GLN A 352 -9.32 -16.19 3.87
CA GLN A 352 -9.70 -16.36 2.45
C GLN A 352 -11.18 -16.77 2.33
N LEU A 353 -11.66 -17.68 3.17
CA LEU A 353 -13.08 -18.09 3.18
C LEU A 353 -14.01 -16.93 3.56
N TYR A 354 -13.57 -16.00 4.38
CA TYR A 354 -14.31 -14.76 4.68
C TYR A 354 -14.56 -13.91 3.41
N GLN A 355 -13.71 -14.05 2.39
CA GLN A 355 -13.82 -13.36 1.09
C GLN A 355 -14.19 -14.35 -0.03
N ALA A 356 -14.89 -15.44 0.28
CA ALA A 356 -15.14 -16.52 -0.69
C ALA A 356 -16.01 -16.12 -1.89
N GLU A 357 -16.67 -14.97 -1.84
CA GLU A 357 -17.42 -14.40 -2.98
C GLU A 357 -16.49 -13.72 -4.03
N ARG A 358 -15.18 -13.71 -3.80
CA ARG A 358 -14.18 -13.11 -4.69
C ARG A 358 -13.27 -14.16 -5.33
N GLY A 359 -12.98 -13.99 -6.60
CA GLY A 359 -12.11 -14.91 -7.35
C GLY A 359 -10.69 -14.99 -6.77
N TYR A 360 -10.14 -13.89 -6.27
CA TYR A 360 -8.80 -13.90 -5.67
C TYR A 360 -8.71 -14.78 -4.42
N ALA A 361 -9.76 -14.87 -3.61
CA ALA A 361 -9.73 -15.66 -2.38
C ALA A 361 -9.58 -17.16 -2.69
N HIS A 362 -10.36 -17.66 -3.64
CA HIS A 362 -10.20 -19.03 -4.11
C HIS A 362 -8.87 -19.26 -4.83
N THR A 363 -8.38 -18.28 -5.60
CA THR A 363 -7.03 -18.38 -6.21
C THR A 363 -5.94 -18.51 -5.14
N ASN A 364 -6.02 -17.76 -4.06
CA ASN A 364 -5.10 -17.86 -2.93
C ASN A 364 -5.17 -19.20 -2.21
N LEU A 365 -6.38 -19.76 -2.02
CA LEU A 365 -6.55 -21.12 -1.47
C LEU A 365 -5.96 -22.19 -2.41
N GLY A 366 -6.16 -22.04 -3.71
CA GLY A 366 -5.55 -22.89 -4.72
C GLY A 366 -4.01 -22.84 -4.68
N ASN A 367 -3.43 -21.67 -4.55
CA ASN A 367 -1.99 -21.48 -4.42
C ASN A 367 -1.44 -22.14 -3.13
N LEU A 368 -2.16 -22.00 -2.01
CA LEU A 368 -1.80 -22.68 -0.79
C LEU A 368 -1.89 -24.21 -0.95
N ALA A 369 -2.94 -24.71 -1.60
CA ALA A 369 -3.10 -26.14 -1.84
C ALA A 369 -1.94 -26.70 -2.70
N LEU A 370 -1.49 -25.96 -3.75
CA LEU A 370 -0.30 -26.35 -4.52
C LEU A 370 0.96 -26.36 -3.65
N THR A 371 1.16 -25.35 -2.81
CA THR A 371 2.28 -25.30 -1.88
C THR A 371 2.29 -26.54 -0.95
N LEU A 372 1.12 -27.01 -0.57
CA LEU A 372 0.92 -28.20 0.27
C LEU A 372 0.83 -29.50 -0.53
N GLN A 373 1.26 -29.52 -1.81
CA GLN A 373 1.28 -30.67 -2.70
C GLN A 373 -0.09 -31.35 -2.90
N LYS A 374 -1.18 -30.54 -2.94
CA LYS A 374 -2.57 -30.97 -3.13
C LYS A 374 -3.13 -30.45 -4.47
N PRO A 375 -2.68 -30.96 -5.62
CA PRO A 375 -3.03 -30.42 -6.92
C PRO A 375 -4.51 -30.47 -7.28
N GLU A 376 -5.24 -31.51 -6.83
CA GLU A 376 -6.69 -31.60 -7.12
C GLU A 376 -7.51 -30.61 -6.28
N GLU A 377 -7.12 -30.35 -5.02
CA GLU A 377 -7.70 -29.28 -4.22
C GLU A 377 -7.43 -27.91 -4.87
N ALA A 378 -6.22 -27.66 -5.34
CA ALA A 378 -5.85 -26.45 -6.05
C ALA A 378 -6.69 -26.23 -7.31
N LYS A 379 -6.85 -27.27 -8.14
CA LYS A 379 -7.69 -27.24 -9.35
C LYS A 379 -9.14 -26.86 -9.02
N THR A 380 -9.71 -27.46 -7.97
CA THR A 380 -11.07 -27.18 -7.51
C THR A 380 -11.21 -25.70 -7.18
N HIS A 381 -10.29 -25.13 -6.43
CA HIS A 381 -10.30 -23.72 -6.06
C HIS A 381 -10.13 -22.79 -7.28
N TYR A 382 -9.24 -23.08 -8.22
CA TYR A 382 -9.08 -22.24 -9.42
C TYR A 382 -10.34 -22.25 -10.29
N LEU A 383 -10.98 -23.42 -10.47
CA LEU A 383 -12.25 -23.51 -11.19
C LEU A 383 -13.36 -22.73 -10.49
N GLN A 384 -13.42 -22.76 -9.16
CA GLN A 384 -14.36 -21.97 -8.38
C GLN A 384 -14.10 -20.46 -8.52
N ALA A 385 -12.83 -20.04 -8.50
CA ALA A 385 -12.45 -18.66 -8.77
C ALA A 385 -12.94 -18.16 -10.14
N ILE A 386 -12.77 -18.98 -11.18
CA ILE A 386 -13.25 -18.70 -12.55
C ILE A 386 -14.78 -18.61 -12.59
N SER A 387 -15.47 -19.48 -11.87
CA SER A 387 -16.94 -19.47 -11.83
C SER A 387 -17.51 -18.22 -11.14
N ILE A 388 -16.85 -17.76 -10.06
CA ILE A 388 -17.27 -16.58 -9.29
C ILE A 388 -16.97 -15.29 -10.04
N GLU A 389 -15.77 -15.19 -10.61
CA GLU A 389 -15.26 -13.97 -11.27
C GLU A 389 -14.63 -14.32 -12.62
N PRO A 390 -15.44 -14.50 -13.69
CA PRO A 390 -14.96 -14.98 -14.99
C PRO A 390 -13.90 -14.08 -15.66
N ILE A 391 -13.84 -12.79 -15.32
CA ILE A 391 -12.84 -11.85 -15.85
C ILE A 391 -11.51 -11.88 -15.11
N PHE A 392 -11.39 -12.64 -14.00
CA PHE A 392 -10.21 -12.67 -13.14
C PHE A 392 -9.08 -13.51 -13.75
N ALA A 393 -8.21 -12.87 -14.53
CA ALA A 393 -7.13 -13.49 -15.28
C ALA A 393 -6.19 -14.39 -14.44
N PRO A 394 -5.79 -14.05 -13.18
CA PRO A 394 -4.90 -14.90 -12.40
C PRO A 394 -5.40 -16.32 -12.16
N ALA A 395 -6.71 -16.54 -12.06
CA ALA A 395 -7.25 -17.88 -11.88
C ALA A 395 -7.00 -18.79 -13.09
N TYR A 396 -7.13 -18.26 -14.31
CA TYR A 396 -6.83 -19.00 -15.54
C TYR A 396 -5.34 -19.26 -15.71
N VAL A 397 -4.49 -18.29 -15.40
CA VAL A 397 -3.04 -18.42 -15.48
C VAL A 397 -2.58 -19.53 -14.53
N ASN A 398 -3.02 -19.52 -13.27
CA ASN A 398 -2.61 -20.49 -12.27
C ASN A 398 -3.15 -21.90 -12.59
N LEU A 399 -4.38 -22.02 -13.12
CA LEU A 399 -4.93 -23.29 -13.57
C LEU A 399 -4.17 -23.83 -14.78
N ALA A 400 -3.79 -22.97 -15.72
CA ALA A 400 -2.99 -23.36 -16.86
C ALA A 400 -1.57 -23.82 -16.45
N ASP A 401 -0.96 -23.14 -15.48
CA ASP A 401 0.32 -23.56 -14.92
C ASP A 401 0.23 -24.89 -14.18
N LEU A 402 -0.88 -25.16 -13.48
CA LEU A 402 -1.14 -26.47 -12.88
C LEU A 402 -1.18 -27.57 -13.95
N TYR A 403 -1.95 -27.39 -15.04
CA TYR A 403 -2.00 -28.35 -16.14
C TYR A 403 -0.64 -28.54 -16.81
N ARG A 404 0.10 -27.46 -17.03
CA ARG A 404 1.46 -27.53 -17.58
C ARG A 404 2.39 -28.37 -16.69
N ASN A 405 2.33 -28.19 -15.37
CA ASN A 405 3.15 -28.96 -14.43
C ASN A 405 2.79 -30.45 -14.42
N GLN A 406 1.54 -30.79 -14.80
CA GLN A 406 1.09 -32.17 -15.03
C GLN A 406 1.42 -32.69 -16.41
N GLY A 407 2.13 -31.92 -17.25
CA GLY A 407 2.48 -32.31 -18.64
C GLY A 407 1.33 -32.12 -19.65
N ASN A 408 0.19 -31.54 -19.25
CA ASN A 408 -0.98 -31.35 -20.09
C ASN A 408 -1.02 -29.93 -20.70
N GLU A 409 -0.15 -29.68 -21.66
CA GLU A 409 -0.03 -28.37 -22.31
C GLU A 409 -1.28 -28.03 -23.15
N GLU A 410 -2.02 -29.01 -23.66
CA GLU A 410 -3.26 -28.81 -24.40
C GLU A 410 -4.35 -28.21 -23.48
N ALA A 411 -4.55 -28.78 -22.29
CA ALA A 411 -5.46 -28.27 -21.31
C ALA A 411 -5.05 -26.85 -20.83
N ALA A 412 -3.75 -26.61 -20.67
CA ALA A 412 -3.23 -25.28 -20.34
C ALA A 412 -3.61 -24.24 -21.39
N GLN A 413 -3.35 -24.52 -22.69
CA GLN A 413 -3.72 -23.61 -23.78
C GLN A 413 -5.23 -23.39 -23.89
N LYS A 414 -6.02 -24.46 -23.70
CA LYS A 414 -7.50 -24.35 -23.70
C LYS A 414 -7.98 -23.40 -22.61
N THR A 415 -7.45 -23.54 -21.39
CA THR A 415 -7.78 -22.68 -20.24
C THR A 415 -7.44 -21.22 -20.50
N LEU A 416 -6.24 -20.92 -21.02
CA LEU A 416 -5.84 -19.55 -21.35
C LEU A 416 -6.70 -18.93 -22.45
N LYS A 417 -7.07 -19.71 -23.47
CA LYS A 417 -8.00 -19.26 -24.54
C LYS A 417 -9.41 -18.98 -23.97
N GLN A 418 -9.88 -19.75 -23.00
CA GLN A 418 -11.15 -19.50 -22.32
C GLN A 418 -11.09 -18.16 -21.56
N GLY A 419 -10.00 -17.88 -20.82
CA GLY A 419 -9.78 -16.59 -20.17
C GLY A 419 -9.77 -15.42 -21.15
N LEU A 420 -9.10 -15.58 -22.31
CA LEU A 420 -9.07 -14.55 -23.36
C LEU A 420 -10.43 -14.33 -24.07
N ALA A 421 -11.32 -15.29 -24.01
CA ALA A 421 -12.67 -15.13 -24.56
C ALA A 421 -13.53 -14.17 -23.75
N VAL A 422 -13.25 -14.03 -22.44
CA VAL A 422 -13.97 -13.13 -21.51
C VAL A 422 -13.18 -11.87 -21.15
N ASN A 423 -11.84 -11.93 -21.26
CA ASN A 423 -10.94 -10.81 -20.98
C ASN A 423 -9.86 -10.76 -22.08
N ASN A 424 -10.22 -10.24 -23.24
CA ASN A 424 -9.40 -10.27 -24.45
C ASN A 424 -8.24 -9.25 -24.45
N GLU A 425 -8.19 -8.35 -23.47
CA GLU A 425 -7.15 -7.32 -23.32
C GLU A 425 -6.15 -7.65 -22.20
N SER A 426 -6.36 -8.77 -21.48
CA SER A 426 -5.44 -9.16 -20.41
C SER A 426 -4.04 -9.48 -20.94
N ALA A 427 -3.06 -8.63 -20.59
CA ALA A 427 -1.65 -8.85 -20.92
C ALA A 427 -1.13 -10.16 -20.32
N ASP A 428 -1.52 -10.50 -19.10
CA ASP A 428 -1.09 -11.73 -18.41
C ASP A 428 -1.54 -12.99 -19.15
N LEU A 429 -2.80 -13.03 -19.60
CA LEU A 429 -3.31 -14.17 -20.38
C LEU A 429 -2.63 -14.27 -21.74
N HIS A 430 -2.38 -13.16 -22.43
CA HIS A 430 -1.66 -13.15 -23.69
C HIS A 430 -0.21 -13.61 -23.50
N TYR A 431 0.46 -13.13 -22.45
CA TYR A 431 1.82 -13.53 -22.14
C TYR A 431 1.90 -15.03 -21.82
N ALA A 432 1.04 -15.54 -20.93
CA ALA A 432 1.00 -16.94 -20.55
C ALA A 432 0.73 -17.85 -21.78
N LEU A 433 -0.22 -17.46 -22.66
CA LEU A 433 -0.50 -18.20 -23.88
C LEU A 433 0.68 -18.16 -24.85
N ALA A 434 1.34 -17.01 -25.02
CA ALA A 434 2.52 -16.89 -25.86
C ALA A 434 3.65 -17.82 -25.39
N MET A 435 3.91 -17.87 -24.10
CA MET A 435 4.91 -18.78 -23.51
C MET A 435 4.57 -20.26 -23.73
N SER A 436 3.28 -20.62 -23.60
CA SER A 436 2.81 -21.97 -23.92
C SER A 436 3.02 -22.32 -25.41
N LEU A 437 2.67 -21.42 -26.32
CA LEU A 437 2.86 -21.62 -27.78
C LEU A 437 4.34 -21.72 -28.18
N ILE A 438 5.25 -21.02 -27.49
CA ILE A 438 6.71 -21.16 -27.68
C ILE A 438 7.15 -22.58 -27.31
N ARG A 439 6.73 -23.07 -26.13
CA ARG A 439 7.07 -24.45 -25.69
C ARG A 439 6.61 -25.52 -26.69
N THR A 440 5.44 -25.33 -27.26
CA THR A 440 4.88 -26.26 -28.27
C THR A 440 5.31 -25.96 -29.73
N LYS A 441 6.27 -25.03 -29.93
CA LYS A 441 6.82 -24.63 -31.24
C LYS A 441 5.79 -24.04 -32.22
N GLN A 442 4.69 -23.50 -31.73
CA GLN A 442 3.62 -22.87 -32.53
C GLN A 442 3.91 -21.39 -32.81
N LYS A 443 4.95 -21.08 -33.60
CA LYS A 443 5.52 -19.74 -33.80
C LYS A 443 4.51 -18.68 -34.26
N ARG A 444 3.54 -18.95 -35.14
CA ARG A 444 2.58 -17.98 -35.68
C ARG A 444 1.64 -17.47 -34.61
N GLY A 445 1.16 -18.33 -33.72
CA GLY A 445 0.28 -17.95 -32.59
C GLY A 445 0.99 -17.10 -31.54
N CYS A 446 2.26 -17.42 -31.24
CA CYS A 446 3.08 -16.68 -30.30
C CYS A 446 3.22 -15.20 -30.67
N VAL A 447 3.61 -14.86 -31.91
CA VAL A 447 3.78 -13.47 -32.36
C VAL A 447 2.49 -12.65 -32.21
N ARG A 448 1.33 -13.25 -32.48
CA ARG A 448 0.02 -12.61 -32.34
C ARG A 448 -0.29 -12.28 -30.88
N SER A 449 -0.02 -13.21 -29.97
CA SER A 449 -0.25 -13.00 -28.52
C SER A 449 0.72 -11.97 -27.94
N LEU A 450 2.01 -12.00 -28.26
CA LEU A 450 2.99 -11.04 -27.76
C LEU A 450 2.72 -9.59 -28.22
N LYS A 451 2.17 -9.38 -29.42
CA LYS A 451 1.78 -8.03 -29.89
C LYS A 451 0.68 -7.39 -29.04
N LYS A 452 -0.11 -8.17 -28.31
CA LYS A 452 -1.18 -7.69 -27.43
C LYS A 452 -0.75 -7.50 -25.97
N CYS A 453 0.51 -7.82 -25.66
CA CYS A 453 1.09 -7.58 -24.31
C CYS A 453 1.71 -6.18 -24.18
N ARG A 454 1.67 -5.32 -25.20
CA ARG A 454 2.23 -3.96 -25.22
C ARG A 454 1.20 -2.91 -24.86
#